data_353c1df87d35cedbe75825ab87d655e1
#
_entry.id   353c1df87d35cedbe75825ab87d655e1
#
_cell.length_a   1.000
_cell.length_b   1.000
_cell.length_c   1.000
_cell.angle_alpha   90.00
_cell.angle_beta   90.00
_cell.angle_gamma   90.00
#
_symmetry.space_group_name_H-M   'P 1'
#
loop_
_entity.id
_entity.type
_entity.pdbx_description
1 polymer ?
#
loop_
_entity_poly.entity_id
_entity_poly.type
_entity_poly.pdbx_seq_one_letter_code
_entity_poly.pdbx_strand_id
1 'polypeptide(L)'
;EHISGTTIGESIFNDMSKIEQYIHLSVDIQLKIHAVKALDMELMTDKLHRQISSVHFLDDKQKRTLLEKLYAIKHDNHLCHGDYHVFNLILEGNHVTIIDWIDASSGDVRADAYRTYLLSSQYSTDFADLYLRLYCDKSGIPQDEVIQWAPVVAGARLSENVPSEEISRLVEIVNHYCS
;
A
#
# COMPACT_ATOMS: atom_id res chain seq x y z
N GLU A 1 15.26 19.71 -4.25
CA GLU A 1 14.39 20.40 -5.22
C GLU A 1 13.08 20.77 -4.53
N HIS A 2 12.61 22.00 -4.70
CA HIS A 2 11.33 22.44 -4.12
C HIS A 2 10.23 22.12 -5.14
N ILE A 3 9.22 21.34 -4.72
CA ILE A 3 8.05 21.00 -5.54
C ILE A 3 6.91 21.90 -5.07
N SER A 4 6.36 22.70 -5.97
CA SER A 4 5.20 23.54 -5.73
C SER A 4 3.90 22.78 -6.01
N GLY A 5 2.81 23.21 -5.38
CA GLY A 5 1.50 22.58 -5.57
C GLY A 5 0.82 22.20 -4.25
N THR A 6 -0.34 21.55 -4.37
CA THR A 6 -1.15 21.08 -3.25
C THR A 6 -1.26 19.57 -3.35
N THR A 7 -1.22 18.87 -2.24
CA THR A 7 -1.42 17.41 -2.29
C THR A 7 -2.85 17.07 -2.74
N ILE A 8 -3.00 15.92 -3.38
CA ILE A 8 -4.36 15.43 -3.75
C ILE A 8 -5.20 15.25 -2.48
N GLY A 9 -4.59 14.82 -1.36
CA GLY A 9 -5.27 14.70 -0.07
C GLY A 9 -5.86 16.03 0.41
N GLU A 10 -5.06 17.10 0.41
CA GLU A 10 -5.56 18.46 0.75
C GLU A 10 -6.64 18.93 -0.23
N SER A 11 -6.50 18.63 -1.51
CA SER A 11 -7.50 18.99 -2.54
C SER A 11 -8.84 18.29 -2.29
N ILE A 12 -8.83 17.03 -1.85
CA ILE A 12 -10.04 16.28 -1.45
C ILE A 12 -10.67 16.92 -0.20
N PHE A 13 -9.88 17.24 0.83
CA PHE A 13 -10.42 17.89 2.04
C PHE A 13 -11.04 19.27 1.76
N ASN A 14 -10.48 20.01 0.82
CA ASN A 14 -11.00 21.31 0.42
C ASN A 14 -12.29 21.22 -0.42
N ASP A 15 -12.47 20.13 -1.17
CA ASP A 15 -13.64 19.92 -2.02
C ASP A 15 -13.96 18.40 -2.14
N MET A 16 -14.74 17.92 -1.17
CA MET A 16 -15.16 16.51 -1.10
C MET A 16 -15.99 16.05 -2.31
N SER A 17 -16.59 16.98 -3.07
CA SER A 17 -17.35 16.62 -4.29
C SER A 17 -16.48 16.05 -5.39
N LYS A 18 -15.15 16.25 -5.33
CA LYS A 18 -14.16 15.76 -6.28
C LYS A 18 -13.45 14.47 -5.86
N ILE A 19 -13.85 13.88 -4.75
CA ILE A 19 -13.18 12.70 -4.19
C ILE A 19 -13.04 11.57 -5.22
N GLU A 20 -14.12 11.25 -5.93
CA GLU A 20 -14.12 10.18 -6.93
C GLU A 20 -13.15 10.49 -8.09
N GLN A 21 -13.14 11.74 -8.58
CA GLN A 21 -12.22 12.20 -9.61
C GLN A 21 -10.75 12.03 -9.19
N TYR A 22 -10.42 12.40 -7.96
CA TYR A 22 -9.06 12.31 -7.46
C TYR A 22 -8.61 10.87 -7.17
N ILE A 23 -9.53 10.00 -6.72
CA ILE A 23 -9.23 8.58 -6.58
C ILE A 23 -8.99 7.94 -7.96
N HIS A 24 -9.80 8.24 -8.95
CA HIS A 24 -9.56 7.79 -10.33
C HIS A 24 -8.18 8.20 -10.83
N LEU A 25 -7.79 9.46 -10.62
CA LEU A 25 -6.47 9.98 -10.99
C LEU A 25 -5.35 9.23 -10.26
N SER A 26 -5.50 9.04 -8.94
CA SER A 26 -4.53 8.31 -8.11
C SER A 26 -4.35 6.87 -8.62
N VAL A 27 -5.43 6.14 -8.88
CA VAL A 27 -5.37 4.78 -9.42
C VAL A 27 -4.67 4.74 -10.79
N ASP A 28 -4.98 5.68 -11.69
CA ASP A 28 -4.33 5.75 -13.02
C ASP A 28 -2.82 5.97 -12.91
N ILE A 29 -2.39 6.76 -11.94
CA ILE A 29 -0.96 7.01 -11.67
C ILE A 29 -0.32 5.74 -11.11
N GLN A 30 -0.92 5.08 -10.12
CA GLN A 30 -0.37 3.86 -9.52
C GLN A 30 -0.25 2.74 -10.55
N LEU A 31 -1.21 2.58 -11.44
CA LEU A 31 -1.13 1.60 -12.54
C LEU A 31 0.04 1.89 -13.50
N LYS A 32 0.39 3.15 -13.72
CA LYS A 32 1.58 3.52 -14.51
C LYS A 32 2.87 3.15 -13.77
N ILE A 33 2.93 3.33 -12.46
CA ILE A 33 4.06 2.86 -11.63
C ILE A 33 4.18 1.34 -11.75
N HIS A 34 3.09 0.62 -11.56
CA HIS A 34 3.03 -0.83 -11.61
C HIS A 34 3.32 -1.43 -13.00
N ALA A 35 3.22 -0.64 -14.06
CA ALA A 35 3.63 -1.08 -15.41
C ALA A 35 5.16 -1.16 -15.59
N VAL A 36 5.93 -0.56 -14.69
CA VAL A 36 7.40 -0.51 -14.77
C VAL A 36 8.00 -1.76 -14.11
N LYS A 37 8.96 -2.42 -14.81
CA LYS A 37 9.80 -3.46 -14.20
C LYS A 37 10.97 -2.84 -13.46
N ALA A 38 11.24 -3.31 -12.24
CA ALA A 38 12.23 -2.72 -11.34
C ALA A 38 13.25 -3.77 -10.87
N LEU A 39 14.01 -4.35 -11.81
CA LEU A 39 14.90 -5.49 -11.55
C LEU A 39 16.12 -5.16 -10.68
N ASP A 40 16.54 -3.89 -10.63
CA ASP A 40 17.74 -3.43 -9.93
C ASP A 40 17.43 -2.81 -8.54
N MET A 41 16.22 -3.00 -8.03
CA MET A 41 15.80 -2.49 -6.70
C MET A 41 15.79 -3.60 -5.65
N GLU A 42 15.77 -3.20 -4.36
CA GLU A 42 15.56 -4.14 -3.26
C GLU A 42 14.28 -4.95 -3.51
N LEU A 43 14.36 -6.27 -3.30
CA LEU A 43 13.19 -7.13 -3.42
C LEU A 43 12.20 -6.86 -2.28
N MET A 44 10.92 -6.67 -2.62
CA MET A 44 9.84 -6.50 -1.64
C MET A 44 9.79 -7.67 -0.65
N THR A 45 10.04 -8.89 -1.10
CA THR A 45 10.07 -10.08 -0.25
C THR A 45 11.14 -10.00 0.83
N ASP A 46 12.34 -9.50 0.51
CA ASP A 46 13.43 -9.36 1.47
C ASP A 46 13.10 -8.25 2.48
N LYS A 47 12.53 -7.13 2.00
CA LYS A 47 12.06 -6.04 2.84
C LYS A 47 10.99 -6.51 3.82
N LEU A 48 9.93 -7.17 3.32
CA LEU A 48 8.82 -7.66 4.15
C LEU A 48 9.29 -8.73 5.14
N HIS A 49 10.19 -9.64 4.73
CA HIS A 49 10.81 -10.62 5.64
C HIS A 49 11.52 -9.93 6.81
N ARG A 50 12.37 -8.96 6.53
CA ARG A 50 13.10 -8.20 7.55
C ARG A 50 12.15 -7.46 8.49
N GLN A 51 11.12 -6.81 7.95
CA GLN A 51 10.11 -6.11 8.71
C GLN A 51 9.35 -7.06 9.66
N ILE A 52 8.76 -8.14 9.15
CA ILE A 52 8.02 -9.13 9.96
C ILE A 52 8.90 -9.72 11.06
N SER A 53 10.15 -10.06 10.73
CA SER A 53 11.09 -10.64 11.71
C SER A 53 11.39 -9.70 12.88
N SER A 54 11.40 -8.39 12.63
CA SER A 54 11.71 -7.36 13.64
C SER A 54 10.54 -6.98 14.56
N VAL A 55 9.30 -7.38 14.23
CA VAL A 55 8.11 -7.00 15.02
C VAL A 55 8.13 -7.62 16.43
N HIS A 56 7.93 -6.79 17.46
CA HIS A 56 7.85 -7.25 18.84
C HIS A 56 6.43 -7.61 19.29
N PHE A 57 5.40 -7.21 18.57
CA PHE A 57 3.98 -7.44 18.88
C PHE A 57 3.46 -8.79 18.42
N LEU A 58 4.25 -9.56 17.65
CA LEU A 58 3.89 -10.86 17.12
C LEU A 58 4.71 -11.96 17.79
N ASP A 59 4.06 -13.09 18.09
CA ASP A 59 4.75 -14.28 18.55
C ASP A 59 5.46 -15.05 17.41
N ASP A 60 6.28 -16.03 17.76
CA ASP A 60 7.06 -16.80 16.78
C ASP A 60 6.17 -17.64 15.85
N LYS A 61 4.99 -18.08 16.27
CA LYS A 61 4.03 -18.81 15.43
C LYS A 61 3.45 -17.87 14.37
N GLN A 62 3.01 -16.68 14.78
CA GLN A 62 2.48 -15.66 13.88
C GLN A 62 3.52 -15.24 12.85
N LYS A 63 4.74 -14.91 13.26
CA LYS A 63 5.84 -14.54 12.35
C LYS A 63 6.10 -15.63 11.32
N ARG A 64 6.22 -16.88 11.76
CA ARG A 64 6.44 -18.03 10.88
C ARG A 64 5.31 -18.17 9.86
N THR A 65 4.05 -18.11 10.30
CA THR A 65 2.88 -18.20 9.42
C THR A 65 2.87 -17.08 8.38
N LEU A 66 3.22 -15.83 8.77
CA LEU A 66 3.32 -14.71 7.83
C LEU A 66 4.42 -14.90 6.79
N LEU A 67 5.58 -15.40 7.21
CA LEU A 67 6.69 -15.69 6.29
C LEU A 67 6.37 -16.85 5.35
N GLU A 68 5.69 -17.90 5.82
CA GLU A 68 5.19 -18.99 4.97
C GLU A 68 4.21 -18.44 3.91
N LYS A 69 3.28 -17.56 4.30
CA LYS A 69 2.36 -16.89 3.35
C LYS A 69 3.11 -16.01 2.35
N LEU A 70 4.07 -15.21 2.80
CA LEU A 70 4.90 -14.36 1.94
C LEU A 70 5.56 -15.15 0.82
N TYR A 71 6.17 -16.29 1.15
CA TYR A 71 6.90 -17.11 0.18
C TYR A 71 6.00 -18.05 -0.64
N ALA A 72 4.76 -18.31 -0.19
CA ALA A 72 3.80 -19.11 -0.95
C ALA A 72 3.16 -18.32 -2.11
N ILE A 73 3.10 -16.99 -2.03
CA ILE A 73 2.50 -16.16 -3.07
C ILE A 73 3.51 -16.01 -4.22
N LYS A 74 3.11 -16.49 -5.41
CA LYS A 74 3.89 -16.23 -6.62
C LYS A 74 3.76 -14.76 -7.02
N HIS A 75 4.87 -14.06 -7.12
CA HIS A 75 4.94 -12.62 -7.41
C HIS A 75 5.81 -12.31 -8.62
N ASP A 76 5.72 -11.09 -9.12
CA ASP A 76 6.54 -10.54 -10.19
C ASP A 76 7.33 -9.33 -9.67
N ASN A 77 8.28 -8.80 -10.49
CA ASN A 77 9.21 -7.73 -10.11
C ASN A 77 8.81 -6.41 -10.79
N HIS A 78 7.75 -5.81 -10.30
CA HIS A 78 7.29 -4.49 -10.72
C HIS A 78 7.75 -3.41 -9.72
N LEU A 79 7.79 -2.16 -10.19
CA LEU A 79 8.00 -1.01 -9.32
C LEU A 79 6.81 -0.86 -8.39
N CYS A 80 7.07 -0.92 -7.10
CA CYS A 80 6.11 -0.68 -6.03
C CYS A 80 6.57 0.53 -5.22
N HIS A 81 5.65 1.43 -4.90
CA HIS A 81 5.98 2.64 -4.15
C HIS A 81 6.22 2.35 -2.66
N GLY A 82 5.44 1.45 -2.08
CA GLY A 82 5.55 1.04 -0.68
C GLY A 82 4.87 1.97 0.33
N ASP A 83 4.62 3.23 -0.03
CA ASP A 83 3.88 4.22 0.77
C ASP A 83 2.99 5.11 -0.11
N TYR A 84 2.30 4.50 -1.08
CA TYR A 84 1.46 5.22 -2.01
C TYR A 84 0.14 5.65 -1.35
N HIS A 85 -0.06 6.97 -1.25
CA HIS A 85 -1.30 7.57 -0.77
C HIS A 85 -1.47 9.01 -1.29
N VAL A 86 -2.67 9.56 -1.18
CA VAL A 86 -3.04 10.85 -1.79
C VAL A 86 -2.23 12.06 -1.27
N PHE A 87 -1.56 11.95 -0.13
CA PHE A 87 -0.68 13.00 0.39
C PHE A 87 0.74 12.94 -0.19
N ASN A 88 1.10 11.83 -0.85
CA ASN A 88 2.37 11.71 -1.59
C ASN A 88 2.21 12.05 -3.09
N LEU A 89 1.07 12.63 -3.47
CA LEU A 89 0.76 13.08 -4.83
C LEU A 89 0.54 14.59 -4.83
N ILE A 90 1.50 15.35 -5.34
CA ILE A 90 1.43 16.80 -5.40
C ILE A 90 0.91 17.22 -6.77
N LEU A 91 -0.20 17.96 -6.78
CA LEU A 91 -0.87 18.47 -7.97
C LEU A 91 -0.49 19.93 -8.21
N GLU A 92 0.09 20.23 -9.38
CA GLU A 92 0.34 21.57 -9.88
C GLU A 92 -0.28 21.72 -11.28
N GLY A 93 -1.39 22.43 -11.36
CA GLY A 93 -2.18 22.50 -12.60
C GLY A 93 -2.71 21.12 -13.02
N ASN A 94 -2.23 20.61 -14.15
CA ASN A 94 -2.58 19.26 -14.64
C ASN A 94 -1.43 18.23 -14.44
N HIS A 95 -0.36 18.64 -13.76
CA HIS A 95 0.78 17.78 -13.51
C HIS A 95 0.73 17.22 -12.09
N VAL A 96 1.02 15.92 -11.93
CA VAL A 96 1.15 15.27 -10.63
C VAL A 96 2.57 14.81 -10.45
N THR A 97 3.20 15.26 -9.36
CA THR A 97 4.51 14.78 -8.91
C THR A 97 4.32 13.79 -7.76
N ILE A 98 4.95 12.64 -7.89
CA ILE A 98 4.94 11.60 -6.86
C ILE A 98 6.19 11.78 -6.00
N ILE A 99 6.02 11.84 -4.69
CA ILE A 99 7.10 12.04 -3.72
C ILE A 99 7.21 10.86 -2.75
N ASP A 100 8.28 10.87 -1.95
CA ASP A 100 8.55 9.92 -0.87
C ASP A 100 8.70 8.46 -1.33
N TRP A 101 9.69 8.24 -2.19
CA TRP A 101 10.05 6.94 -2.75
C TRP A 101 10.97 6.10 -1.84
N ILE A 102 11.12 6.50 -0.57
CA ILE A 102 12.08 5.83 0.35
C ILE A 102 11.71 4.35 0.59
N ASP A 103 10.44 4.03 0.49
CA ASP A 103 9.90 2.68 0.68
C ASP A 103 9.75 1.88 -0.62
N ALA A 104 10.19 2.44 -1.74
CA ALA A 104 10.06 1.78 -3.02
C ALA A 104 10.87 0.47 -3.10
N SER A 105 10.31 -0.49 -3.81
CA SER A 105 10.90 -1.82 -3.96
C SER A 105 10.48 -2.50 -5.26
N SER A 106 11.19 -3.56 -5.63
CA SER A 106 10.80 -4.47 -6.70
C SER A 106 9.89 -5.55 -6.13
N GLY A 107 8.63 -5.62 -6.57
CA GLY A 107 7.69 -6.55 -5.94
C GLY A 107 6.37 -6.77 -6.64
N ASP A 108 5.43 -7.27 -5.86
CA ASP A 108 4.09 -7.59 -6.31
C ASP A 108 3.17 -6.37 -6.21
N VAL A 109 2.59 -5.99 -7.33
CA VAL A 109 1.66 -4.85 -7.42
C VAL A 109 0.42 -5.01 -6.53
N ARG A 110 0.01 -6.27 -6.24
CA ARG A 110 -1.13 -6.56 -5.35
C ARG A 110 -0.80 -6.21 -3.91
N ALA A 111 0.44 -6.46 -3.48
CA ALA A 111 0.91 -6.07 -2.16
C ALA A 111 0.95 -4.54 -1.99
N ASP A 112 1.44 -3.81 -3.00
CA ASP A 112 1.47 -2.35 -3.00
C ASP A 112 0.06 -1.75 -3.03
N ALA A 113 -0.84 -2.34 -3.82
CA ALA A 113 -2.26 -1.95 -3.82
C ALA A 113 -2.93 -2.21 -2.46
N TYR A 114 -2.67 -3.37 -1.84
CA TYR A 114 -3.19 -3.62 -0.49
C TYR A 114 -2.60 -2.64 0.53
N ARG A 115 -1.32 -2.29 0.41
CA ARG A 115 -0.70 -1.28 1.28
C ARG A 115 -1.40 0.07 1.17
N THR A 116 -1.72 0.53 -0.04
CA THR A 116 -2.50 1.75 -0.27
C THR A 116 -3.89 1.67 0.35
N TYR A 117 -4.58 0.54 0.19
CA TYR A 117 -5.87 0.27 0.84
C TYR A 117 -5.76 0.36 2.37
N LEU A 118 -4.77 -0.31 2.97
CA LEU A 118 -4.53 -0.33 4.41
C LEU A 118 -4.28 1.07 4.96
N LEU A 119 -3.45 1.87 4.30
CA LEU A 119 -3.18 3.27 4.68
C LEU A 119 -4.43 4.14 4.58
N SER A 120 -5.18 4.00 3.50
CA SER A 120 -6.41 4.76 3.26
C SER A 120 -7.50 4.44 4.28
N SER A 121 -7.63 3.18 4.69
CA SER A 121 -8.66 2.73 5.63
C SER A 121 -8.48 3.23 7.07
N GLN A 122 -7.31 3.80 7.41
CA GLN A 122 -7.12 4.53 8.68
C GLN A 122 -7.96 5.80 8.75
N TYR A 123 -8.21 6.42 7.61
CA TYR A 123 -8.93 7.69 7.51
C TYR A 123 -10.40 7.50 7.17
N SER A 124 -10.70 6.60 6.24
CA SER A 124 -12.04 6.29 5.78
C SER A 124 -12.10 4.94 5.08
N THR A 125 -12.93 4.05 5.59
CA THR A 125 -13.20 2.76 4.95
C THR A 125 -13.86 2.94 3.59
N ASP A 126 -14.84 3.87 3.47
CA ASP A 126 -15.52 4.13 2.19
C ASP A 126 -14.55 4.61 1.11
N PHE A 127 -13.58 5.46 1.50
CA PHE A 127 -12.52 5.92 0.60
C PHE A 127 -11.63 4.75 0.15
N ALA A 128 -11.20 3.91 1.09
CA ALA A 128 -10.36 2.76 0.81
C ALA A 128 -11.07 1.73 -0.08
N ASP A 129 -12.35 1.46 0.18
CA ASP A 129 -13.17 0.54 -0.61
C ASP A 129 -13.38 1.06 -2.04
N LEU A 130 -13.61 2.37 -2.21
CA LEU A 130 -13.70 2.99 -3.52
C LEU A 130 -12.37 2.85 -4.28
N TYR A 131 -11.25 3.15 -3.61
CA TYR A 131 -9.92 2.97 -4.21
C TYR A 131 -9.71 1.51 -4.66
N LEU A 132 -9.94 0.53 -3.78
CA LEU A 132 -9.69 -0.88 -4.08
C LEU A 132 -10.55 -1.37 -5.25
N ARG A 133 -11.83 -1.03 -5.25
CA ARG A 133 -12.73 -1.35 -6.35
C ARG A 133 -12.21 -0.79 -7.68
N LEU A 134 -11.89 0.51 -7.72
CA LEU A 134 -11.40 1.17 -8.93
C LEU A 134 -10.06 0.60 -9.40
N TYR A 135 -9.16 0.27 -8.47
CA TYR A 135 -7.89 -0.37 -8.79
C TYR A 135 -8.12 -1.74 -9.44
N CYS A 136 -8.95 -2.58 -8.85
CA CYS A 136 -9.28 -3.91 -9.37
C CYS A 136 -9.98 -3.83 -10.73
N ASP A 137 -10.97 -2.94 -10.89
CA ASP A 137 -11.70 -2.73 -12.15
C ASP A 137 -10.76 -2.32 -13.29
N LYS A 138 -9.81 -1.41 -13.03
CA LYS A 138 -8.89 -0.90 -14.05
C LYS A 138 -7.70 -1.82 -14.33
N SER A 139 -7.19 -2.52 -13.32
CA SER A 139 -6.08 -3.46 -13.48
C SER A 139 -6.50 -4.82 -14.03
N GLY A 140 -7.78 -5.19 -13.86
CA GLY A 140 -8.26 -6.54 -14.11
C GLY A 140 -7.85 -7.58 -13.07
N ILE A 141 -7.22 -7.15 -11.96
CA ILE A 141 -6.81 -8.03 -10.86
C ILE A 141 -8.01 -8.28 -9.95
N PRO A 142 -8.37 -9.55 -9.66
CA PRO A 142 -9.42 -9.87 -8.72
C PRO A 142 -9.15 -9.32 -7.32
N GLN A 143 -10.17 -8.83 -6.64
CA GLN A 143 -10.03 -8.21 -5.32
C GLN A 143 -9.47 -9.17 -4.27
N ASP A 144 -9.85 -10.44 -4.31
CA ASP A 144 -9.34 -11.48 -3.41
C ASP A 144 -7.83 -11.70 -3.57
N GLU A 145 -7.29 -11.53 -4.78
CA GLU A 145 -5.84 -11.56 -5.03
C GLU A 145 -5.09 -10.37 -4.41
N VAL A 146 -5.73 -9.23 -4.24
CA VAL A 146 -5.16 -8.10 -3.50
C VAL A 146 -5.28 -8.35 -2.00
N ILE A 147 -6.47 -8.78 -1.53
CA ILE A 147 -6.74 -9.01 -0.11
C ILE A 147 -5.90 -10.16 0.48
N GLN A 148 -5.48 -11.15 -0.29
CA GLN A 148 -4.59 -12.20 0.21
C GLN A 148 -3.29 -11.67 0.83
N TRP A 149 -2.87 -10.44 0.48
CA TRP A 149 -1.70 -9.78 1.04
C TRP A 149 -1.94 -9.15 2.42
N ALA A 150 -3.20 -9.12 2.88
CA ALA A 150 -3.60 -8.47 4.14
C ALA A 150 -2.72 -8.87 5.34
N PRO A 151 -2.54 -10.16 5.67
CA PRO A 151 -1.77 -10.53 6.85
C PRO A 151 -0.30 -10.16 6.75
N VAL A 152 0.31 -10.32 5.56
CA VAL A 152 1.73 -10.06 5.34
C VAL A 152 2.02 -8.57 5.42
N VAL A 153 1.23 -7.74 4.75
CA VAL A 153 1.41 -6.28 4.73
C VAL A 153 1.08 -5.67 6.09
N ALA A 154 0.00 -6.10 6.76
CA ALA A 154 -0.33 -5.64 8.11
C ALA A 154 0.74 -6.05 9.12
N GLY A 155 1.23 -7.29 9.04
CA GLY A 155 2.32 -7.78 9.88
C GLY A 155 3.62 -6.99 9.71
N ALA A 156 4.00 -6.71 8.46
CA ALA A 156 5.17 -5.89 8.17
C ALA A 156 5.01 -4.45 8.69
N ARG A 157 3.82 -3.85 8.52
CA ARG A 157 3.50 -2.49 8.99
C ARG A 157 3.72 -2.30 10.49
N LEU A 158 3.50 -3.34 11.31
CA LEU A 158 3.76 -3.30 12.75
C LEU A 158 5.22 -2.96 13.11
N SER A 159 6.18 -3.18 12.20
CA SER A 159 7.59 -2.85 12.44
C SER A 159 7.89 -1.35 12.34
N GLU A 160 7.02 -0.59 11.70
CA GLU A 160 7.28 0.83 11.39
C GLU A 160 7.00 1.75 12.58
N ASN A 161 6.28 1.27 13.62
CA ASN A 161 5.99 1.99 14.87
C ASN A 161 5.42 3.40 14.63
N VAL A 162 4.52 3.55 13.67
CA VAL A 162 3.92 4.84 13.32
C VAL A 162 2.95 5.28 14.41
N PRO A 163 3.13 6.45 15.05
CA PRO A 163 2.32 6.87 16.20
C PRO A 163 0.82 7.03 15.90
N SER A 164 0.47 7.34 14.65
CA SER A 164 -0.92 7.48 14.19
C SER A 164 -1.59 6.14 13.83
N GLU A 165 -0.82 5.05 13.77
CA GLU A 165 -1.35 3.73 13.44
C GLU A 165 -1.92 3.04 14.67
N GLU A 166 -3.10 2.47 14.52
CA GLU A 166 -3.71 1.67 15.57
C GLU A 166 -3.16 0.24 15.54
N ILE A 167 -2.22 -0.06 16.44
CA ILE A 167 -1.54 -1.39 16.52
C ILE A 167 -2.56 -2.51 16.68
N SER A 168 -3.63 -2.31 17.47
CA SER A 168 -4.69 -3.30 17.68
C SER A 168 -5.35 -3.72 16.36
N ARG A 169 -5.63 -2.78 15.48
CA ARG A 169 -6.22 -3.02 14.15
C ARG A 169 -5.31 -3.90 13.28
N LEU A 170 -4.01 -3.62 13.26
CA LEU A 170 -3.05 -4.44 12.50
C LEU A 170 -2.92 -5.85 13.07
N VAL A 171 -2.88 -5.98 14.39
CA VAL A 171 -2.84 -7.29 15.08
C VAL A 171 -4.13 -8.07 14.82
N GLU A 172 -5.29 -7.45 14.80
CA GLU A 172 -6.57 -8.10 14.44
C GLU A 172 -6.54 -8.65 13.02
N ILE A 173 -6.02 -7.87 12.05
CA ILE A 173 -5.85 -8.35 10.67
C ILE A 173 -4.95 -9.59 10.65
N VAL A 174 -3.79 -9.55 11.32
CA VAL A 174 -2.88 -10.70 11.40
C VAL A 174 -3.58 -11.92 12.01
N ASN A 175 -4.27 -11.75 13.15
CA ASN A 175 -4.94 -12.83 13.86
C ASN A 175 -6.04 -13.49 13.03
N HIS A 176 -6.79 -12.72 12.26
CA HIS A 176 -7.85 -13.24 11.39
C HIS A 176 -7.32 -14.30 10.40
N TYR A 177 -6.07 -14.16 9.95
CA TYR A 177 -5.46 -15.04 8.96
C TYR A 177 -4.43 -16.03 9.50
N CYS A 178 -4.03 -15.90 10.79
CA CYS A 178 -3.00 -16.73 11.42
C CYS A 178 -3.56 -17.66 12.53
N SER A 179 -4.90 -17.71 12.67
CA SER A 179 -5.59 -18.56 13.66
C SER A 179 -5.48 -20.04 13.31
#